data_9c892bfc5feacd195efb09c5acacf44d
#
_entry.id   9c892bfc5feacd195efb09c5acacf44d
#
_cell.length_a   1.000
_cell.length_b   1.000
_cell.length_c   1.000
_cell.angle_alpha   90.00
_cell.angle_beta   90.00
_cell.angle_gamma   90.00
#
_symmetry.space_group_name_H-M   'P 1'
#
loop_
_entity.id
_entity.type
_entity.pdbx_description
1 polymer ?
#
loop_
_entity_poly.entity_id
_entity_poly.type
_entity_poly.pdbx_seq_one_letter_code
_entity_poly.pdbx_strand_id
1 'polypeptide(L)'
;TPAIDVSFCINVYAAFGVIRGLADYGSRVPDDVRVIGFDGATAGSYTTPTLSTVQVDLDQLAQFALDMITRRVEQRDQGDGRSDESAGMPATRATIGYTLVPRESTVGSANR
;
A
#
# COMPACT_ATOMS: atom_id res chain seq x y z
N THR A 1 24.62 -11.29 -15.72
CA THR A 1 23.44 -10.50 -15.37
C THR A 1 23.04 -10.85 -13.95
N PRO A 2 22.96 -9.91 -13.01
CA PRO A 2 22.51 -10.24 -11.68
C PRO A 2 21.07 -10.78 -11.77
N ALA A 3 20.85 -11.97 -11.20
CA ALA A 3 19.53 -12.54 -11.09
C ALA A 3 18.72 -11.73 -10.04
N ILE A 4 17.50 -11.39 -10.40
CA ILE A 4 16.56 -10.75 -9.46
C ILE A 4 15.74 -11.86 -8.81
N ASP A 5 15.83 -12.01 -7.50
CA ASP A 5 15.09 -13.04 -6.76
C ASP A 5 13.73 -12.54 -6.26
N VAL A 6 13.61 -11.21 -6.07
CA VAL A 6 12.40 -10.59 -5.55
C VAL A 6 12.19 -9.20 -6.13
N SER A 7 10.94 -8.85 -6.37
CA SER A 7 10.49 -7.52 -6.75
C SER A 7 9.49 -7.00 -5.73
N PHE A 8 9.81 -5.87 -5.09
CA PHE A 8 8.89 -5.12 -4.25
C PHE A 8 8.33 -3.93 -5.02
N CYS A 9 7.03 -3.91 -5.23
CA CYS A 9 6.35 -2.91 -6.04
C CYS A 9 5.66 -1.87 -5.17
N ILE A 10 5.70 -0.62 -5.63
CA ILE A 10 5.15 0.53 -4.91
C ILE A 10 3.64 0.42 -4.63
N ASN A 11 2.91 -0.30 -5.48
CA ASN A 11 1.49 -0.58 -5.30
C ASN A 11 1.09 -1.88 -6.02
N VAL A 12 -0.17 -2.29 -5.85
CA VAL A 12 -0.72 -3.51 -6.44
C VAL A 12 -0.72 -3.44 -7.98
N TYR A 13 -1.02 -2.30 -8.59
CA TYR A 13 -1.08 -2.18 -10.05
C TYR A 13 0.29 -2.26 -10.70
N ALA A 14 1.32 -1.68 -10.09
CA ALA A 14 2.70 -1.85 -10.54
C ALA A 14 3.12 -3.33 -10.48
N ALA A 15 2.71 -4.05 -9.42
CA ALA A 15 2.97 -5.49 -9.29
C ALA A 15 2.30 -6.30 -10.40
N PHE A 16 1.10 -5.95 -10.84
CA PHE A 16 0.45 -6.59 -11.97
C PHE A 16 1.28 -6.45 -13.25
N GLY A 17 1.81 -5.26 -13.50
CA GLY A 17 2.70 -5.02 -14.64
C GLY A 17 3.98 -5.86 -14.58
N VAL A 18 4.58 -5.99 -13.40
CA VAL A 18 5.77 -6.83 -13.20
C VAL A 18 5.45 -8.30 -13.44
N ILE A 19 4.36 -8.83 -12.86
CA ILE A 19 3.95 -10.23 -13.07
C ILE A 19 3.71 -10.50 -14.55
N ARG A 20 3.03 -9.58 -15.25
CA ARG A 20 2.79 -9.70 -16.68
C ARG A 20 4.09 -9.68 -17.48
N GLY A 21 4.99 -8.74 -17.21
CA GLY A 21 6.28 -8.64 -17.88
C GLY A 21 7.17 -9.87 -17.66
N LEU A 22 7.18 -10.41 -16.44
CA LEU A 22 7.89 -11.65 -16.13
C LEU A 22 7.33 -12.83 -16.92
N ALA A 23 6.00 -12.96 -17.00
CA ALA A 23 5.35 -13.99 -17.78
C ALA A 23 5.69 -13.89 -19.29
N ASP A 24 5.67 -12.68 -19.85
CA ASP A 24 6.05 -12.43 -21.24
C ASP A 24 7.53 -12.75 -21.53
N TYR A 25 8.39 -12.57 -20.53
CA TYR A 25 9.81 -12.94 -20.58
C TYR A 25 10.05 -14.44 -20.37
N GLY A 26 9.06 -15.20 -19.92
CA GLY A 26 9.16 -16.63 -19.64
C GLY A 26 9.64 -16.95 -18.21
N SER A 27 9.68 -15.96 -17.32
CA SER A 27 10.00 -16.16 -15.90
C SER A 27 8.75 -16.48 -15.10
N ARG A 28 8.86 -17.40 -14.15
CA ARG A 28 7.73 -17.85 -13.33
C ARG A 28 7.69 -17.10 -11.99
N VAL A 29 6.50 -16.78 -11.55
CA VAL A 29 6.24 -16.23 -10.23
C VAL A 29 5.47 -17.29 -9.42
N PRO A 30 5.96 -17.70 -8.25
CA PRO A 30 7.11 -17.20 -7.49
C PRO A 30 8.43 -17.96 -7.73
N ASP A 31 8.46 -18.97 -8.60
CA ASP A 31 9.58 -19.93 -8.68
C ASP A 31 10.90 -19.26 -9.05
N ASP A 32 10.87 -18.39 -10.06
CA ASP A 32 12.07 -17.69 -10.54
C ASP A 32 12.21 -16.31 -9.90
N VAL A 33 11.08 -15.56 -9.74
CA VAL A 33 11.05 -14.25 -9.12
C VAL A 33 9.84 -14.13 -8.21
N ARG A 34 10.04 -13.73 -6.96
CA ARG A 34 8.96 -13.43 -6.04
C ARG A 34 8.50 -11.98 -6.20
N VAL A 35 7.19 -11.74 -6.16
CA VAL A 35 6.62 -10.40 -6.33
C VAL A 35 5.73 -10.05 -5.16
N ILE A 36 5.92 -8.85 -4.61
CA ILE A 36 5.09 -8.30 -3.55
C ILE A 36 4.64 -6.89 -3.93
N GLY A 37 3.37 -6.61 -3.70
CA GLY A 37 2.80 -5.26 -3.85
C GLY A 37 2.63 -4.52 -2.54
N PHE A 38 2.03 -3.35 -2.63
CA PHE A 38 1.71 -2.47 -1.51
C PHE A 38 0.25 -1.98 -1.64
N ASP A 39 -0.35 -1.46 -0.57
CA ASP A 39 -1.72 -0.95 -0.43
C ASP A 39 -2.80 -2.00 -0.17
N GLY A 40 -2.58 -3.28 -0.43
CA GLY A 40 -3.54 -4.33 -0.11
C GLY A 40 -4.84 -4.32 -0.92
N ALA A 41 -4.84 -3.73 -2.13
CA ALA A 41 -6.04 -3.72 -2.97
C ALA A 41 -6.57 -5.13 -3.24
N THR A 42 -7.88 -5.31 -3.10
CA THR A 42 -8.58 -6.60 -3.25
C THR A 42 -8.31 -7.27 -4.60
N ALA A 43 -8.05 -6.49 -5.65
CA ALA A 43 -7.71 -6.97 -6.98
C ALA A 43 -6.54 -7.98 -7.00
N GLY A 44 -5.58 -7.86 -6.07
CA GLY A 44 -4.47 -8.80 -5.92
C GLY A 44 -4.87 -10.23 -5.54
N SER A 45 -6.07 -10.41 -4.99
CA SER A 45 -6.62 -11.73 -4.67
C SER A 45 -7.16 -12.49 -5.88
N TYR A 46 -7.36 -11.80 -7.00
CA TYR A 46 -7.94 -12.36 -8.23
C TYR A 46 -6.92 -12.55 -9.34
N THR A 47 -5.64 -12.28 -9.10
CA THR A 47 -4.58 -12.53 -10.07
C THR A 47 -4.08 -13.97 -10.02
N THR A 48 -3.34 -14.37 -11.05
CA THR A 48 -2.67 -15.67 -11.11
C THR A 48 -1.19 -15.42 -11.39
N PRO A 49 -0.31 -15.69 -10.42
CA PRO A 49 -0.57 -16.09 -9.03
C PRO A 49 -1.26 -14.95 -8.23
N THR A 50 -1.94 -15.30 -7.14
CA THR A 50 -2.50 -14.31 -6.22
C THR A 50 -1.37 -13.49 -5.59
N LEU A 51 -1.55 -12.17 -5.54
CA LEU A 51 -0.49 -11.22 -5.17
C LEU A 51 -0.36 -11.04 -3.66
N SER A 52 0.82 -11.34 -3.14
CA SER A 52 1.24 -10.94 -1.79
C SER A 52 1.34 -9.42 -1.68
N THR A 53 0.95 -8.86 -0.56
CA THR A 53 0.92 -7.41 -0.39
C THR A 53 1.16 -6.99 1.06
N VAL A 54 1.66 -5.76 1.23
CA VAL A 54 1.56 -5.04 2.50
C VAL A 54 0.23 -4.32 2.50
N GLN A 55 -0.66 -4.75 3.39
CA GLN A 55 -1.99 -4.16 3.54
C GLN A 55 -1.97 -3.07 4.60
N VAL A 56 -2.36 -1.87 4.22
CA VAL A 56 -2.50 -0.73 5.11
C VAL A 56 -3.85 -0.77 5.81
N ASP A 57 -3.89 -0.38 7.08
CA ASP A 57 -5.14 -0.23 7.83
C ASP A 57 -5.89 1.03 7.37
N LEU A 58 -6.76 0.86 6.38
CA LEU A 58 -7.53 1.95 5.78
C LEU A 58 -8.56 2.55 6.73
N ASP A 59 -9.12 1.77 7.66
CA ASP A 59 -10.07 2.26 8.65
C ASP A 59 -9.35 3.20 9.63
N GLN A 60 -8.18 2.81 10.10
CA GLN A 60 -7.34 3.67 10.93
C GLN A 60 -6.92 4.94 10.19
N LEU A 61 -6.54 4.82 8.91
CA LEU A 61 -6.20 5.97 8.07
C LEU A 61 -7.37 6.95 7.94
N ALA A 62 -8.57 6.44 7.67
CA ALA A 62 -9.77 7.27 7.55
C ALA A 62 -10.12 7.98 8.86
N GLN A 63 -10.05 7.27 9.99
CA GLN A 63 -10.30 7.87 11.32
C GLN A 63 -9.30 8.98 11.62
N PHE A 64 -8.00 8.75 11.43
CA PHE A 64 -7.00 9.79 11.64
C PHE A 64 -7.22 11.01 10.75
N ALA A 65 -7.54 10.80 9.48
CA ALA A 65 -7.80 11.89 8.54
C ALA A 65 -9.00 12.73 8.99
N LEU A 66 -10.11 12.09 9.38
CA LEU A 66 -11.30 12.76 9.88
C LEU A 66 -11.04 13.53 11.18
N ASP A 67 -10.36 12.92 12.14
CA ASP A 67 -10.01 13.56 13.41
C ASP A 67 -9.13 14.79 13.20
N MET A 68 -8.14 14.70 12.31
CA MET A 68 -7.26 15.82 12.01
C MET A 68 -8.01 16.98 11.33
N ILE A 69 -8.91 16.68 10.41
CA ILE A 69 -9.74 17.68 9.73
C ILE A 69 -10.69 18.34 10.74
N THR A 70 -11.38 17.54 11.55
CA THR A 70 -12.34 18.04 12.55
C THR A 70 -11.66 18.99 13.54
N ARG A 71 -10.49 18.60 14.08
CA ARG A 71 -9.73 19.45 14.99
C ARG A 71 -9.31 20.77 14.35
N ARG A 72 -8.90 20.76 13.08
CA ARG A 72 -8.53 21.97 12.36
C ARG A 72 -9.72 22.90 12.12
N VAL A 73 -10.89 22.34 11.80
CA VAL A 73 -12.13 23.11 11.64
C VAL A 73 -12.54 23.75 12.96
N GLU A 74 -12.58 22.98 14.05
CA GLU A 74 -12.94 23.48 15.39
C GLU A 74 -11.98 24.60 15.87
N GLN A 75 -10.69 24.45 15.64
CA GLN A 75 -9.69 25.47 15.99
C GLN A 75 -9.86 26.75 15.15
N ARG A 76 -10.27 26.62 13.88
CA ARG A 76 -10.57 27.76 13.02
C ARG A 76 -11.81 28.52 13.47
N ASP A 77 -12.84 27.81 13.92
CA ASP A 77 -14.09 28.41 14.41
C ASP A 77 -13.92 29.12 15.76
N GLN A 78 -12.92 28.70 16.56
CA GLN A 78 -12.58 29.35 17.86
C GLN A 78 -11.58 30.49 17.71
N GLY A 79 -10.92 30.64 16.58
CA GLY A 79 -9.98 31.73 16.25
C GLY A 79 -10.74 32.91 15.63
N ASP A 80 -10.58 34.07 16.24
CA ASP A 80 -11.13 35.38 15.80
C ASP A 80 -10.70 35.66 14.33
N GLY A 81 -11.57 35.49 13.38
CA GLY A 81 -11.66 36.07 12.01
C GLY A 81 -10.43 36.50 11.24
N ARG A 82 -9.22 36.10 11.58
CA ARG A 82 -7.98 36.45 10.88
C ARG A 82 -7.52 35.32 9.99
N SER A 83 -7.59 35.58 8.72
CA SER A 83 -7.39 34.70 7.58
C SER A 83 -5.93 34.28 7.29
N ASP A 84 -5.03 34.30 8.26
CA ASP A 84 -3.59 34.07 8.00
C ASP A 84 -2.93 33.04 8.94
N GLU A 85 -3.68 32.15 9.55
CA GLU A 85 -3.19 31.20 10.56
C GLU A 85 -2.87 29.79 10.04
N SER A 86 -2.74 29.58 8.74
CA SER A 86 -2.20 28.33 8.23
C SER A 86 -0.68 28.17 8.51
N ALA A 87 -0.02 29.26 8.93
CA ALA A 87 1.43 29.30 9.19
C ALA A 87 1.82 28.88 10.62
N GLY A 88 0.88 28.68 11.54
CA GLY A 88 1.17 28.49 12.97
C GLY A 88 0.83 27.10 13.55
N MET A 89 0.16 26.22 12.79
CA MET A 89 -0.18 24.88 13.31
C MET A 89 0.96 23.90 13.09
N PRO A 90 1.47 23.21 14.14
CA PRO A 90 2.48 22.19 13.96
C PRO A 90 1.95 21.09 13.05
N ALA A 91 2.78 20.65 12.09
CA ALA A 91 2.48 19.49 11.27
C ALA A 91 2.30 18.26 12.15
N THR A 92 1.13 17.63 12.08
CA THR A 92 0.86 16.39 12.79
C THR A 92 1.24 15.22 11.89
N ARG A 93 2.10 14.35 12.39
CA ARG A 93 2.46 13.09 11.72
C ARG A 93 1.85 11.93 12.48
N ALA A 94 1.17 11.03 11.76
CA ALA A 94 0.69 9.78 12.30
C ALA A 94 1.24 8.62 11.45
N THR A 95 1.57 7.51 12.10
CA THR A 95 1.94 6.26 11.42
C THR A 95 0.78 5.31 11.48
N ILE A 96 0.35 4.83 10.31
CA ILE A 96 -0.77 3.90 10.17
C ILE A 96 -0.26 2.47 10.27
N GLY A 97 -1.05 1.62 10.91
CA GLY A 97 -0.77 0.18 11.01
C GLY A 97 -0.79 -0.51 9.65
N TYR A 98 -0.06 -1.61 9.56
CA TYR A 98 0.00 -2.44 8.35
C TYR A 98 0.06 -3.92 8.71
N THR A 99 -0.30 -4.76 7.74
CA THR A 99 -0.22 -6.21 7.85
C THR A 99 0.41 -6.76 6.58
N LEU A 100 1.37 -7.67 6.72
CA LEU A 100 1.89 -8.42 5.59
C LEU A 100 0.93 -9.57 5.28
N VAL A 101 0.45 -9.63 4.04
CA VAL A 101 -0.45 -10.68 3.55
C VAL A 101 0.29 -11.53 2.52
N PRO A 102 0.90 -12.66 2.93
CA PRO A 102 1.57 -13.56 2.01
C PRO A 102 0.54 -14.34 1.19
N ARG A 103 0.79 -14.43 -0.12
CA ARG A 103 -0.01 -15.18 -1.09
C ARG A 103 0.90 -15.91 -2.08
N GLU A 104 0.33 -16.51 -3.12
CA GLU A 104 1.05 -17.35 -4.08
C GLU A 104 2.26 -16.67 -4.72
N SER A 105 2.24 -15.36 -4.94
CA SER A 105 3.34 -14.64 -5.60
C SER A 105 4.65 -14.60 -4.80
N THR A 106 4.63 -15.00 -3.52
CA THR A 106 5.83 -15.13 -2.69
C THR A 106 6.01 -16.52 -2.09
N VAL A 107 4.92 -17.18 -1.67
CA VAL A 107 5.02 -18.48 -0.98
C VAL A 107 4.63 -19.66 -1.85
N GLY A 108 4.15 -19.42 -3.05
CA GLY A 108 3.61 -20.44 -3.94
C GLY A 108 2.20 -20.89 -3.55
N SER A 109 1.61 -21.74 -4.39
CA SER A 109 0.33 -22.37 -4.04
C SER A 109 0.56 -23.51 -3.07
N ALA A 110 -0.16 -23.49 -1.95
CA ALA A 110 -0.06 -24.52 -0.89
C ALA A 110 -0.57 -25.91 -1.31
N ASN A 111 -1.04 -26.07 -2.56
CA ASN A 111 -1.64 -27.30 -3.09
C ASN A 111 -1.22 -27.55 -4.53
N ARG A 112 0.00 -28.02 -4.68
CA ARG A 112 0.37 -28.82 -5.85
C ARG A 112 1.19 -30.04 -5.44
#